data_b85b8f8af1761ab5758c38c4a03028fa
#
_entry.id   b85b8f8af1761ab5758c38c4a03028fa
#
_cell.length_a   1.000
_cell.length_b   1.000
_cell.length_c   1.000
_cell.angle_alpha   90.00
_cell.angle_beta   90.00
_cell.angle_gamma   90.00
#
_symmetry.space_group_name_H-M   'P 1'
#
loop_
_entity.id
_entity.type
_entity.pdbx_description
1 polymer ?
#
loop_
_entity_poly.entity_id
_entity_poly.type
_entity_poly.pdbx_seq_one_letter_code
_entity_poly.pdbx_strand_id
1 'polypeptide(L)' 'MTDDELRKIYYPIAEAWKLIREFCDATGTPVEYFKLQEKSQMIYEKAGKTTFALEILAAAVNEIDRIMRENK' A
#
# COMPACT_ATOMS: atom_id res chain seq x y z
N MET A 1 19.06 15.47 7.72
CA MET A 1 18.31 14.71 6.72
C MET A 1 17.85 15.66 5.61
N THR A 2 18.07 15.28 4.36
CA THR A 2 17.67 16.12 3.23
C THR A 2 16.17 15.96 2.96
N ASP A 3 15.61 16.90 2.18
CA ASP A 3 14.20 16.82 1.78
C ASP A 3 13.92 15.57 0.96
N ASP A 4 14.86 15.13 0.13
CA ASP A 4 14.69 13.90 -0.65
C ASP A 4 14.62 12.66 0.24
N GLU A 5 15.45 12.62 1.29
CA GLU A 5 15.41 11.52 2.25
C GLU A 5 14.10 11.49 3.03
N LEU A 6 13.59 12.66 3.42
CA LEU A 6 12.30 12.78 4.08
C LEU A 6 11.16 12.31 3.18
N ARG A 7 11.20 12.63 1.88
CA ARG A 7 10.20 12.17 0.93
C ARG A 7 10.18 10.65 0.79
N LYS A 8 11.36 10.01 0.78
CA LYS A 8 11.44 8.55 0.68
C LYS A 8 10.82 7.86 1.88
N ILE A 9 10.76 8.52 3.02
CA ILE A 9 10.08 8.00 4.22
C ILE A 9 8.59 8.33 4.17
N TYR A 10 8.25 9.58 3.90
CA TYR A 10 6.86 10.06 3.91
C TYR A 10 6.01 9.45 2.80
N TYR A 11 6.54 9.36 1.59
CA TYR A 11 5.79 8.95 0.42
C TYR A 11 5.14 7.57 0.58
N PRO A 12 5.89 6.51 0.96
CA PRO A 12 5.26 5.21 1.13
C PRO A 12 4.22 5.16 2.25
N ILE A 13 4.42 5.92 3.33
CA ILE A 13 3.45 5.99 4.43
C ILE A 13 2.15 6.63 3.94
N ALA A 14 2.25 7.77 3.27
CA ALA A 14 1.08 8.49 2.75
C ALA A 14 0.31 7.65 1.72
N GLU A 15 1.03 6.99 0.81
CA GLU A 15 0.39 6.19 -0.23
C GLU A 15 -0.18 4.89 0.33
N ALA A 16 0.44 4.29 1.34
CA ALA A 16 -0.10 3.13 2.02
C ALA A 16 -1.43 3.49 2.70
N TRP A 17 -1.52 4.65 3.34
CA TRP A 17 -2.76 5.13 3.94
C TRP A 17 -3.86 5.31 2.90
N LYS A 18 -3.53 5.94 1.76
CA LYS A 18 -4.49 6.12 0.67
C LYS A 18 -4.97 4.79 0.12
N LEU A 19 -4.07 3.81 0.03
CA LEU A 19 -4.40 2.48 -0.45
C LEU A 19 -5.39 1.79 0.49
N ILE A 20 -5.17 1.87 1.80
CA ILE A 20 -6.09 1.31 2.80
C ILE A 20 -7.47 1.96 2.66
N ARG A 21 -7.52 3.28 2.52
CA ARG A 21 -8.78 4.01 2.35
C ARG A 21 -9.52 3.58 1.08
N GLU A 22 -8.79 3.36 0.00
CA GLU A 22 -9.41 2.95 -1.27
C GLU A 22 -10.09 1.60 -1.18
N PHE A 23 -9.52 0.67 -0.41
CA PHE A 23 -10.02 -0.71 -0.31
C PHE A 23 -10.82 -0.98 0.96
N CYS A 24 -11.16 0.06 1.74
CA CYS A 24 -11.83 -0.14 3.04
C CYS A 24 -13.22 -0.77 2.93
N ASP A 25 -13.89 -0.65 1.78
CA ASP A 25 -15.21 -1.26 1.54
C ASP A 25 -15.14 -2.47 0.61
N ALA A 26 -13.95 -2.88 0.20
CA ALA A 26 -13.77 -4.01 -0.70
C ALA A 26 -14.08 -5.33 0.00
N THR A 27 -14.52 -6.32 -0.77
CA THR A 27 -14.94 -7.62 -0.25
C THR A 27 -14.03 -8.78 -0.66
N GLY A 28 -12.94 -8.48 -1.35
CA GLY A 28 -11.96 -9.50 -1.72
C GLY A 28 -12.26 -10.24 -3.01
N THR A 29 -12.82 -9.54 -4.00
CA THR A 29 -12.98 -10.14 -5.33
C THR A 29 -11.63 -10.28 -6.02
N PRO A 30 -11.50 -11.20 -6.99
CA PRO A 30 -10.24 -11.34 -7.73
C PRO A 30 -9.78 -10.04 -8.40
N VAL A 31 -10.71 -9.23 -8.91
CA VAL A 31 -10.40 -7.94 -9.53
C VAL A 31 -9.81 -6.98 -8.49
N GLU A 32 -10.36 -6.97 -7.30
CA GLU A 32 -9.87 -6.11 -6.21
C GLU A 32 -8.46 -6.51 -5.79
N TYR A 33 -8.19 -7.81 -5.64
CA TYR A 33 -6.84 -8.28 -5.32
C TYR A 33 -5.83 -7.94 -6.40
N PHE A 34 -6.23 -8.06 -7.66
CA PHE A 34 -5.38 -7.69 -8.78
C PHE A 34 -5.02 -6.20 -8.75
N LYS A 35 -6.03 -5.34 -8.54
CA LYS A 35 -5.82 -3.89 -8.44
C LYS A 35 -4.92 -3.53 -7.26
N LEU A 36 -5.12 -4.19 -6.14
CA LEU A 36 -4.29 -3.98 -4.94
C LEU A 36 -2.83 -4.29 -5.24
N GLN A 37 -2.57 -5.41 -5.90
CA GLN A 37 -1.22 -5.81 -6.26
C GLN A 37 -0.58 -4.81 -7.22
N GLU A 38 -1.30 -4.39 -8.27
CA GLU A 38 -0.78 -3.40 -9.22
C GLU A 38 -0.43 -2.09 -8.54
N LYS A 39 -1.34 -1.57 -7.72
CA LYS A 39 -1.15 -0.29 -7.05
C LYS A 39 -0.01 -0.33 -6.06
N SER A 40 0.11 -1.41 -5.28
CA SER A 40 1.22 -1.55 -4.34
C SER A 40 2.56 -1.62 -5.06
N GLN A 41 2.62 -2.31 -6.20
CA GLN A 41 3.83 -2.39 -7.01
C GLN A 41 4.23 -1.00 -7.55
N MET A 42 3.27 -0.24 -8.04
CA MET A 42 3.52 1.12 -8.53
C MET A 42 4.05 2.03 -7.43
N ILE A 43 3.48 1.95 -6.25
CA ILE A 43 3.93 2.75 -5.10
C ILE A 43 5.37 2.37 -4.73
N TYR A 44 5.65 1.07 -4.69
CA TYR A 44 6.99 0.58 -4.38
C TYR A 44 8.03 1.11 -5.37
N GLU A 45 7.72 1.07 -6.66
CA GLU A 45 8.63 1.58 -7.69
C GLU A 45 8.84 3.09 -7.58
N LYS A 46 7.77 3.85 -7.37
CA LYS A 46 7.85 5.31 -7.21
C LYS A 46 8.57 5.71 -5.92
N ALA A 47 8.52 4.88 -4.91
CA ALA A 47 9.22 5.12 -3.64
C ALA A 47 10.72 4.82 -3.75
N GLY A 48 11.21 4.35 -4.90
CA GLY A 48 12.62 4.05 -5.11
C GLY A 48 13.02 2.65 -4.68
N LYS A 49 12.07 1.75 -4.54
CA LYS A 49 12.29 0.33 -4.20
C LYS A 49 13.08 0.15 -2.90
N THR A 50 12.80 0.99 -1.90
CA THR A 50 13.49 0.92 -0.61
C THR A 50 12.93 -0.22 0.23
N THR A 51 13.74 -0.74 1.16
CA THR A 51 13.31 -1.75 2.12
C THR A 51 12.17 -1.22 2.99
N PHE A 52 12.26 0.05 3.39
CA PHE A 52 11.23 0.69 4.19
C PHE A 52 9.89 0.70 3.46
N ALA A 53 9.88 1.09 2.17
CA ALA A 53 8.66 1.09 1.36
C ALA A 53 8.08 -0.32 1.23
N LEU A 54 8.94 -1.31 1.01
CA LEU A 54 8.50 -2.71 0.91
C LEU A 54 7.80 -3.16 2.19
N GLU A 55 8.38 -2.86 3.35
CA GLU A 55 7.82 -3.26 4.64
C GLU A 55 6.50 -2.54 4.93
N ILE A 56 6.43 -1.25 4.65
CA ILE A 56 5.20 -0.46 4.84
C ILE A 56 4.07 -0.99 3.93
N LEU A 57 4.38 -1.26 2.68
CA LEU A 57 3.39 -1.78 1.74
C LEU A 57 2.95 -3.20 2.08
N ALA A 58 3.87 -4.05 2.51
CA ALA A 58 3.51 -5.39 2.96
C ALA A 58 2.55 -5.34 4.14
N ALA A 59 2.81 -4.47 5.12
CA ALA A 59 1.91 -4.28 6.26
C ALA A 59 0.55 -3.75 5.82
N ALA A 60 0.52 -2.79 4.89
CA ALA A 60 -0.72 -2.22 4.38
C ALA A 60 -1.54 -3.27 3.61
N VAL A 61 -0.90 -4.06 2.76
CA VAL A 61 -1.57 -5.11 1.98
C VAL A 61 -2.15 -6.17 2.91
N ASN A 62 -1.41 -6.58 3.94
CA ASN A 62 -1.89 -7.53 4.93
C ASN A 62 -3.12 -7.00 5.68
N GLU A 63 -3.10 -5.72 6.04
CA GLU A 63 -4.23 -5.08 6.71
C GLU A 63 -5.45 -4.98 5.79
N ILE A 64 -5.25 -4.63 4.52
CA ILE A 64 -6.31 -4.58 3.53
C ILE A 64 -6.93 -5.97 3.33
N ASP A 65 -6.11 -7.01 3.25
CA ASP A 65 -6.59 -8.38 3.13
C ASP A 65 -7.48 -8.75 4.32
N ARG A 66 -7.09 -8.37 5.53
CA ARG A 66 -7.90 -8.59 6.73
C ARG A 66 -9.24 -7.86 6.63
N ILE A 67 -9.21 -6.60 6.21
CA ILE A 67 -10.42 -5.77 6.05
C ILE A 67 -11.37 -6.40 5.03
N MET A 68 -10.84 -6.83 3.88
CA MET A 68 -11.66 -7.45 2.83
C MET A 68 -12.31 -8.74 3.31
N ARG A 69 -11.59 -9.55 4.08
CA ARG A 69 -12.15 -10.78 4.65
C ARG A 69 -13.26 -10.49 5.66
N GLU A 70 -13.13 -9.44 6.44
CA GLU A 70 -14.16 -9.03 7.40
C GLU A 70 -15.42 -8.47 6.71
N ASN A 71 -15.27 -7.90 5.53
CA ASN A 71 -16.37 -7.30 4.77
C ASN A 71 -17.21 -8.33 3.99
N LYS A 72 -16.80 -9.56 3.95
CA LYS A 72 -17.53 -10.62 3.24
C LYS A 72 -18.85 -10.97 3.94
#